data_b46c86e652c26c4f8ab8c8216a9fe792
#
_entry.id   b46c86e652c26c4f8ab8c8216a9fe792
#
_cell.length_a   1.000
_cell.length_b   1.000
_cell.length_c   1.000
_cell.angle_alpha   90.00
_cell.angle_beta   90.00
_cell.angle_gamma   90.00
#
_symmetry.space_group_name_H-M   'P 1'
#
loop_
_entity.id
_entity.type
_entity.pdbx_description
1 polymer ?
#
loop_
_entity_poly.entity_id
_entity_poly.type
_entity_poly.pdbx_seq_one_letter_code
_entity_poly.pdbx_strand_id
1 'polypeptide(L)'
;MPNIKIEVDEGVFNPVYLPHLNNLSRAQIIYGGSSSGKSVFIAQRCVLDVAKGGRNYLVCRQVARTIKNSVFAQITRVINEWGLKDLFTINKSDFIITCANGYQIIFVGLDDVEKIKSIVPAKGAWTDIWIEEATETERASVKQLEKRQRGGDESIAKRLTLSFNPILQSHWIYEEYFKDVADQENYQTDTLSILKTWYIHNRFLTADDIRDLENEKDPYYHNVYTLGNWGVLGNVIFKNWKTDDLLPVRDQLTNHKIGLDFGFSSDPAALIVTHYDKAHKTIYVYDELYETGLTNDVLATILKEKVERRPVVCDSAEPKSIQELRGHGVLALPARKGKDSVLYGIQWLQQQTIVIDSRCINTRNELSQYKWKEDAAGNALPVPIDRNNHLIDALRYAYEDEAIRPAVQVYDSPI
;
A
#
# COMPACT_ATOMS: atom_id res chain seq x y z
N MET A 1 -14.31 39.49 8.88
CA MET A 1 -14.94 38.56 7.94
C MET A 1 -16.39 38.38 8.39
N PRO A 2 -17.36 38.22 7.52
CA PRO A 2 -18.70 37.87 7.96
C PRO A 2 -18.68 36.57 8.72
N ASN A 3 -19.45 36.48 9.81
CA ASN A 3 -19.64 35.23 10.54
C ASN A 3 -20.43 34.27 9.64
N ILE A 4 -19.73 33.31 9.04
CA ILE A 4 -20.36 32.28 8.22
C ILE A 4 -20.77 31.15 9.18
N LYS A 5 -22.06 30.86 9.26
CA LYS A 5 -22.61 29.73 9.97
C LYS A 5 -22.68 28.55 9.01
N ILE A 6 -22.00 27.46 9.33
CA ILE A 6 -22.08 26.20 8.57
C ILE A 6 -22.94 25.24 9.41
N GLU A 7 -24.07 24.84 8.86
CA GLU A 7 -24.90 23.78 9.43
C GLU A 7 -24.78 22.56 8.51
N VAL A 8 -24.37 21.44 9.09
CA VAL A 8 -24.24 20.16 8.39
C VAL A 8 -25.23 19.20 9.01
N ASP A 9 -26.08 18.63 8.19
CA ASP A 9 -27.03 17.59 8.62
C ASP A 9 -26.27 16.35 9.07
N GLU A 10 -26.57 15.82 10.26
CA GLU A 10 -25.99 14.56 10.74
C GLU A 10 -26.26 13.38 9.78
N GLY A 11 -27.30 13.52 8.95
CA GLY A 11 -27.64 12.60 7.88
C GLY A 11 -26.55 12.35 6.85
N VAL A 12 -25.55 13.20 6.71
CA VAL A 12 -24.44 12.99 5.78
C VAL A 12 -23.35 12.07 6.34
N PHE A 13 -23.42 11.72 7.62
CA PHE A 13 -22.46 10.82 8.29
C PHE A 13 -23.05 9.43 8.50
N ASN A 14 -22.23 8.42 8.48
CA ASN A 14 -22.60 7.14 9.06
C ASN A 14 -22.66 7.26 10.59
N PRO A 15 -23.70 6.76 11.26
CA PRO A 15 -23.91 6.96 12.70
C PRO A 15 -22.74 6.54 13.59
N VAL A 16 -22.01 5.48 13.21
CA VAL A 16 -20.84 4.97 13.93
C VAL A 16 -19.71 6.01 14.11
N TYR A 17 -19.64 7.00 13.21
CA TYR A 17 -18.60 8.02 13.24
C TYR A 17 -19.00 9.29 14.02
N LEU A 18 -20.27 9.53 14.29
CA LEU A 18 -20.73 10.76 14.96
C LEU A 18 -20.02 11.03 16.31
N PRO A 19 -19.84 10.03 17.21
CA PRO A 19 -19.09 10.25 18.44
C PRO A 19 -17.62 10.66 18.23
N HIS A 20 -17.06 10.36 17.05
CA HIS A 20 -15.65 10.62 16.73
C HIS A 20 -15.40 11.96 16.02
N LEU A 21 -16.44 12.73 15.71
CA LEU A 21 -16.28 14.07 15.11
C LEU A 21 -15.46 15.01 15.99
N ASN A 22 -15.69 14.97 17.31
CA ASN A 22 -15.01 15.82 18.27
C ASN A 22 -13.96 15.06 19.11
N ASN A 23 -13.52 13.90 18.62
CA ASN A 23 -12.50 13.12 19.31
C ASN A 23 -11.16 13.89 19.37
N LEU A 24 -10.60 14.02 20.58
CA LEU A 24 -9.36 14.75 20.83
C LEU A 24 -8.19 13.84 21.24
N SER A 25 -8.36 12.52 21.25
CA SER A 25 -7.28 11.55 21.51
C SER A 25 -6.08 11.81 20.61
N ARG A 26 -4.89 11.70 21.16
CA ARG A 26 -3.64 12.01 20.45
C ARG A 26 -3.41 11.12 19.24
N ALA A 27 -3.60 9.82 19.38
CA ALA A 27 -3.60 8.84 18.30
C ALA A 27 -5.02 8.33 18.04
N GLN A 28 -5.44 8.34 16.80
CA GLN A 28 -6.78 7.93 16.38
C GLN A 28 -6.67 6.91 15.26
N ILE A 29 -7.02 5.68 15.56
CA ILE A 29 -6.95 4.55 14.65
C ILE A 29 -8.36 4.24 14.16
N ILE A 30 -8.62 4.48 12.88
CA ILE A 30 -9.90 4.17 12.23
C ILE A 30 -9.63 3.10 11.20
N TYR A 31 -9.92 1.85 11.53
CA TYR A 31 -9.55 0.70 10.73
C TYR A 31 -10.74 -0.21 10.42
N GLY A 32 -10.54 -1.15 9.51
CA GLY A 32 -11.56 -2.16 9.23
C GLY A 32 -11.77 -2.45 7.75
N GLY A 33 -12.93 -2.99 7.43
CA GLY A 33 -13.25 -3.47 6.09
C GLY A 33 -13.34 -2.37 5.03
N SER A 34 -13.27 -2.78 3.78
CA SER A 34 -13.54 -1.92 2.63
C SER A 34 -14.99 -1.41 2.68
N SER A 35 -15.25 -0.32 1.98
CA SER A 35 -16.59 0.27 1.86
C SER A 35 -17.26 0.65 3.18
N SER A 36 -16.52 0.70 4.30
CA SER A 36 -17.06 1.10 5.61
C SER A 36 -17.26 2.62 5.78
N GLY A 37 -16.73 3.45 4.86
CA GLY A 37 -16.85 4.90 4.89
C GLY A 37 -15.76 5.62 5.70
N LYS A 38 -14.68 4.95 6.14
CA LYS A 38 -13.57 5.52 6.91
C LYS A 38 -13.02 6.82 6.31
N SER A 39 -12.54 6.73 5.07
CA SER A 39 -11.90 7.85 4.37
C SER A 39 -12.87 8.99 4.11
N VAL A 40 -14.14 8.68 3.83
CA VAL A 40 -15.21 9.68 3.67
C VAL A 40 -15.41 10.46 4.97
N PHE A 41 -15.55 9.75 6.09
CA PHE A 41 -15.71 10.38 7.40
C PHE A 41 -14.52 11.28 7.77
N ILE A 42 -13.28 10.81 7.59
CA ILE A 42 -12.11 11.62 7.93
C ILE A 42 -12.02 12.85 7.02
N ALA A 43 -12.34 12.72 5.73
CA ALA A 43 -12.42 13.85 4.81
C ALA A 43 -13.50 14.88 5.23
N GLN A 44 -14.68 14.42 5.64
CA GLN A 44 -15.75 15.27 6.17
C GLN A 44 -15.30 16.02 7.42
N ARG A 45 -14.71 15.33 8.39
CA ARG A 45 -14.16 15.92 9.61
C ARG A 45 -13.06 16.94 9.30
N CYS A 46 -12.16 16.62 8.37
CA CYS A 46 -11.10 17.53 7.93
C CYS A 46 -11.66 18.85 7.39
N VAL A 47 -12.68 18.80 6.54
CA VAL A 47 -13.34 19.99 5.99
C VAL A 47 -14.00 20.81 7.10
N LEU A 48 -14.73 20.18 8.02
CA LEU A 48 -15.36 20.86 9.16
C LEU A 48 -14.35 21.54 10.08
N ASP A 49 -13.31 20.85 10.47
CA ASP A 49 -12.28 21.35 11.37
C ASP A 49 -11.56 22.57 10.78
N VAL A 50 -11.20 22.50 9.50
CA VAL A 50 -10.52 23.61 8.81
C VAL A 50 -11.46 24.78 8.60
N ALA A 51 -12.73 24.53 8.25
CA ALA A 51 -13.74 25.58 8.12
C ALA A 51 -14.03 26.29 9.45
N LYS A 52 -14.11 25.55 10.56
CA LYS A 52 -14.24 26.07 11.92
C LYS A 52 -13.05 26.95 12.33
N GLY A 53 -11.88 26.63 11.81
CA GLY A 53 -10.63 27.35 12.10
C GLY A 53 -9.86 26.76 13.30
N GLY A 54 -8.60 27.18 13.42
CA GLY A 54 -7.69 26.72 14.45
C GLY A 54 -6.88 25.46 14.06
N ARG A 55 -7.31 24.73 13.01
CA ARG A 55 -6.68 23.46 12.62
C ARG A 55 -6.11 23.47 11.21
N ASN A 56 -4.89 22.96 11.06
CA ASN A 56 -4.28 22.63 9.77
C ASN A 56 -4.09 21.12 9.67
N TYR A 57 -4.39 20.58 8.51
CA TYR A 57 -4.23 19.16 8.22
C TYR A 57 -3.05 18.88 7.28
N LEU A 58 -2.18 17.96 7.66
CA LEU A 58 -1.23 17.31 6.79
C LEU A 58 -1.78 15.94 6.45
N VAL A 59 -2.18 15.75 5.19
CA VAL A 59 -2.80 14.51 4.70
C VAL A 59 -1.77 13.73 3.91
N CYS A 60 -1.50 12.51 4.31
CA CYS A 60 -0.39 11.71 3.80
C CYS A 60 -0.86 10.40 3.17
N ARG A 61 -0.19 9.98 2.11
CA ARG A 61 -0.14 8.61 1.61
C ARG A 61 1.30 8.18 1.41
N GLN A 62 1.56 6.88 1.40
CA GLN A 62 2.92 6.39 1.14
C GLN A 62 3.43 6.89 -0.21
N VAL A 63 2.61 6.82 -1.27
CA VAL A 63 3.00 7.17 -2.64
C VAL A 63 2.33 8.46 -3.09
N ALA A 64 3.12 9.51 -3.41
CA ALA A 64 2.62 10.84 -3.80
C ALA A 64 1.66 10.80 -5.00
N ARG A 65 1.93 10.00 -6.03
CA ARG A 65 1.09 9.91 -7.23
C ARG A 65 -0.34 9.45 -6.96
N THR A 66 -0.57 8.70 -5.88
CA THR A 66 -1.91 8.19 -5.53
C THR A 66 -2.80 9.23 -4.86
N ILE A 67 -2.23 10.32 -4.35
CA ILE A 67 -2.94 11.39 -3.61
C ILE A 67 -4.04 12.01 -4.45
N LYS A 68 -3.76 12.32 -5.72
CA LYS A 68 -4.66 13.03 -6.63
C LYS A 68 -6.02 12.34 -6.75
N ASN A 69 -6.00 11.04 -6.97
CA ASN A 69 -7.20 10.24 -7.25
C ASN A 69 -7.81 9.60 -5.99
N SER A 70 -7.23 9.83 -4.82
CA SER A 70 -7.70 9.32 -3.54
C SER A 70 -8.11 10.45 -2.59
N VAL A 71 -7.33 10.73 -1.55
CA VAL A 71 -7.67 11.68 -0.47
C VAL A 71 -7.92 13.12 -0.95
N PHE A 72 -7.18 13.58 -1.98
CA PHE A 72 -7.42 14.92 -2.54
C PHE A 72 -8.76 14.99 -3.26
N ALA A 73 -9.08 14.01 -4.10
CA ALA A 73 -10.36 13.91 -4.77
C ALA A 73 -11.51 13.80 -3.74
N GLN A 74 -11.32 12.97 -2.69
CA GLN A 74 -12.31 12.76 -1.64
C GLN A 74 -12.63 14.05 -0.88
N ILE A 75 -11.62 14.79 -0.43
CA ILE A 75 -11.83 16.07 0.28
C ILE A 75 -12.44 17.13 -0.65
N THR A 76 -11.97 17.19 -1.90
CA THR A 76 -12.56 18.11 -2.90
C THR A 76 -14.04 17.77 -3.16
N ARG A 77 -14.39 16.50 -3.19
CA ARG A 77 -15.77 16.04 -3.34
C ARG A 77 -16.64 16.52 -2.17
N VAL A 78 -16.19 16.34 -0.93
CA VAL A 78 -16.91 16.82 0.27
C VAL A 78 -17.16 18.34 0.19
N ILE A 79 -16.15 19.15 -0.15
CA ILE A 79 -16.29 20.61 -0.31
C ILE A 79 -17.36 20.96 -1.35
N ASN A 80 -17.40 20.22 -2.47
CA ASN A 80 -18.35 20.43 -3.54
C ASN A 80 -19.79 20.04 -3.14
N GLU A 81 -19.96 18.85 -2.56
CA GLU A 81 -21.26 18.32 -2.15
C GLU A 81 -21.90 19.16 -1.04
N TRP A 82 -21.09 19.74 -0.16
CA TRP A 82 -21.56 20.64 0.90
C TRP A 82 -21.72 22.10 0.48
N GLY A 83 -21.48 22.43 -0.80
CA GLY A 83 -21.63 23.78 -1.33
C GLY A 83 -20.62 24.79 -0.78
N LEU A 84 -19.46 24.34 -0.29
CA LEU A 84 -18.44 25.15 0.37
C LEU A 84 -17.37 25.72 -0.58
N LYS A 85 -17.60 25.69 -1.90
CA LYS A 85 -16.61 26.12 -2.91
C LYS A 85 -16.11 27.55 -2.70
N ASP A 86 -17.00 28.47 -2.31
CA ASP A 86 -16.64 29.88 -2.09
C ASP A 86 -15.79 30.08 -0.82
N LEU A 87 -15.78 29.10 0.07
CA LEU A 87 -15.00 29.12 1.30
C LEU A 87 -13.59 28.52 1.13
N PHE A 88 -13.37 27.70 0.11
CA PHE A 88 -12.12 26.99 -0.10
C PHE A 88 -11.50 27.27 -1.47
N THR A 89 -10.24 27.68 -1.47
CA THR A 89 -9.41 27.75 -2.69
C THR A 89 -8.64 26.44 -2.87
N ILE A 90 -8.84 25.79 -4.02
CA ILE A 90 -8.25 24.46 -4.31
C ILE A 90 -7.12 24.63 -5.32
N ASN A 91 -5.88 24.44 -4.88
CA ASN A 91 -4.69 24.40 -5.74
C ASN A 91 -4.35 22.95 -6.07
N LYS A 92 -4.66 22.55 -7.32
CA LYS A 92 -4.44 21.17 -7.80
C LYS A 92 -2.99 20.87 -8.15
N SER A 93 -2.19 21.89 -8.44
CA SER A 93 -0.77 21.74 -8.81
C SER A 93 0.09 21.47 -7.60
N ASP A 94 -0.16 22.19 -6.51
CA ASP A 94 0.62 22.09 -5.28
C ASP A 94 -0.01 21.16 -4.24
N PHE A 95 -1.18 20.59 -4.54
CA PHE A 95 -1.96 19.77 -3.60
C PHE A 95 -2.21 20.49 -2.27
N ILE A 96 -2.73 21.73 -2.36
CA ILE A 96 -3.07 22.57 -1.21
C ILE A 96 -4.52 23.04 -1.34
N ILE A 97 -5.28 22.91 -0.26
CA ILE A 97 -6.62 23.47 -0.12
C ILE A 97 -6.56 24.49 1.01
N THR A 98 -6.91 25.74 0.71
CA THR A 98 -6.87 26.84 1.67
C THR A 98 -8.28 27.33 1.94
N CYS A 99 -8.68 27.38 3.21
CA CYS A 99 -9.93 28.00 3.63
C CYS A 99 -9.79 29.52 3.72
N ALA A 100 -10.87 30.27 3.51
CA ALA A 100 -10.90 31.73 3.60
C ALA A 100 -10.44 32.27 4.96
N ASN A 101 -10.49 31.48 6.03
CA ASN A 101 -9.95 31.82 7.36
C ASN A 101 -8.42 31.68 7.45
N GLY A 102 -7.75 31.20 6.39
CA GLY A 102 -6.31 31.04 6.25
C GLY A 102 -5.75 29.69 6.72
N TYR A 103 -6.57 28.78 7.27
CA TYR A 103 -6.15 27.43 7.61
C TYR A 103 -6.15 26.52 6.39
N GLN A 104 -5.32 25.47 6.39
CA GLN A 104 -4.98 24.71 5.20
C GLN A 104 -5.07 23.19 5.40
N ILE A 105 -5.33 22.51 4.29
CA ILE A 105 -5.15 21.07 4.11
C ILE A 105 -4.04 20.91 3.06
N ILE A 106 -2.92 20.31 3.43
CA ILE A 106 -1.78 20.10 2.55
C ILE A 106 -1.56 18.60 2.40
N PHE A 107 -1.31 18.16 1.18
CA PHE A 107 -1.17 16.74 0.86
C PHE A 107 0.27 16.42 0.49
N VAL A 108 0.79 15.30 1.02
CA VAL A 108 2.18 14.88 0.78
C VAL A 108 2.30 13.37 0.64
N GLY A 109 3.22 12.92 -0.24
CA GLY A 109 3.68 11.53 -0.27
C GLY A 109 4.80 11.31 0.75
N LEU A 110 4.84 10.12 1.32
CA LEU A 110 5.91 9.70 2.25
C LEU A 110 7.09 9.04 1.52
N ASP A 111 7.01 8.90 0.21
CA ASP A 111 8.09 8.45 -0.67
C ASP A 111 9.27 9.43 -0.74
N ASP A 112 9.07 10.69 -0.33
CA ASP A 112 10.14 11.69 -0.16
C ASP A 112 9.96 12.45 1.16
N VAL A 113 10.39 11.84 2.25
CA VAL A 113 10.26 12.40 3.60
C VAL A 113 11.09 13.69 3.78
N GLU A 114 12.14 13.90 2.99
CA GLU A 114 12.94 15.12 3.05
C GLU A 114 12.14 16.35 2.58
N LYS A 115 11.30 16.22 1.56
CA LYS A 115 10.40 17.30 1.12
C LYS A 115 9.45 17.76 2.23
N ILE A 116 9.02 16.82 3.08
CA ILE A 116 8.11 17.14 4.18
C ILE A 116 8.77 18.09 5.18
N LYS A 117 10.09 18.05 5.33
CA LYS A 117 10.81 18.90 6.29
C LYS A 117 10.67 20.40 6.02
N SER A 118 10.43 20.80 4.79
CA SER A 118 10.29 22.20 4.37
C SER A 118 8.86 22.73 4.37
N ILE A 119 7.85 21.84 4.47
CA ILE A 119 6.44 22.23 4.35
C ILE A 119 5.94 22.76 5.69
N VAL A 120 5.42 23.98 5.67
CA VAL A 120 4.78 24.63 6.82
C VAL A 120 3.44 25.24 6.38
N PRO A 121 2.41 25.25 7.24
CA PRO A 121 1.14 25.90 6.90
C PRO A 121 1.32 27.42 6.84
N ALA A 122 0.54 28.10 6.01
CA ALA A 122 0.59 29.55 5.88
C ALA A 122 0.17 30.28 7.16
N LYS A 123 -0.61 29.64 8.02
CA LYS A 123 -1.10 30.18 9.28
C LYS A 123 -1.08 29.12 10.39
N GLY A 124 -0.54 29.45 11.56
CA GLY A 124 -0.52 28.56 12.72
C GLY A 124 0.49 27.41 12.58
N ALA A 125 0.20 26.30 13.24
CA ALA A 125 1.04 25.09 13.25
C ALA A 125 0.26 23.87 12.72
N TRP A 126 0.97 22.75 12.50
CA TRP A 126 0.34 21.47 12.23
C TRP A 126 -0.39 20.97 13.47
N THR A 127 -1.70 20.82 13.38
CA THR A 127 -2.55 20.29 14.45
C THR A 127 -2.98 18.88 14.19
N ASP A 128 -3.17 18.52 12.92
CA ASP A 128 -3.68 17.23 12.50
C ASP A 128 -2.79 16.61 11.41
N ILE A 129 -2.49 15.33 11.58
CA ILE A 129 -1.88 14.51 10.55
C ILE A 129 -2.85 13.37 10.27
N TRP A 130 -3.20 13.17 9.02
CA TRP A 130 -3.96 12.02 8.56
C TRP A 130 -3.14 11.19 7.59
N ILE A 131 -2.92 9.92 7.92
CA ILE A 131 -2.24 8.96 7.06
C ILE A 131 -3.29 7.97 6.57
N GLU A 132 -3.59 8.03 5.27
CA GLU A 132 -4.49 7.12 4.58
C GLU A 132 -3.72 5.91 4.07
N GLU A 133 -4.32 4.72 4.18
CA GLU A 133 -3.69 3.42 3.92
C GLU A 133 -2.39 3.26 4.74
N ALA A 134 -2.52 3.51 6.06
CA ALA A 134 -1.36 3.56 6.95
C ALA A 134 -0.55 2.26 7.02
N THR A 135 -1.14 1.13 6.64
CA THR A 135 -0.43 -0.16 6.49
C THR A 135 0.58 -0.20 5.34
N GLU A 136 0.57 0.81 4.45
CA GLU A 136 1.62 0.97 3.44
C GLU A 136 2.87 1.66 4.00
N THR A 137 2.82 2.25 5.19
CA THR A 137 3.83 3.18 5.70
C THR A 137 4.78 2.54 6.70
N GLU A 138 6.03 3.02 6.70
CA GLU A 138 7.04 2.66 7.68
C GLU A 138 6.89 3.46 8.98
N ARG A 139 7.13 2.82 10.13
CA ARG A 139 7.06 3.50 11.43
C ARG A 139 8.04 4.69 11.53
N ALA A 140 9.19 4.60 10.89
CA ALA A 140 10.20 5.66 10.88
C ALA A 140 9.67 6.96 10.25
N SER A 141 8.95 6.86 9.12
CA SER A 141 8.32 7.99 8.43
C SER A 141 7.26 8.65 9.31
N VAL A 142 6.42 7.85 9.96
CA VAL A 142 5.38 8.34 10.87
C VAL A 142 5.99 9.07 12.06
N LYS A 143 7.05 8.54 12.68
CA LYS A 143 7.80 9.22 13.76
C LYS A 143 8.35 10.59 13.35
N GLN A 144 8.79 10.73 12.10
CA GLN A 144 9.24 12.03 11.60
C GLN A 144 8.08 13.03 11.47
N LEU A 145 6.90 12.59 11.01
CA LEU A 145 5.70 13.41 10.95
C LEU A 145 5.26 13.87 12.34
N GLU A 146 5.23 12.98 13.33
CA GLU A 146 4.87 13.31 14.72
C GLU A 146 5.75 14.44 15.30
N LYS A 147 7.05 14.43 14.98
CA LYS A 147 7.98 15.49 15.38
C LYS A 147 7.66 16.85 14.75
N ARG A 148 6.86 16.89 13.69
CA ARG A 148 6.42 18.13 13.02
C ARG A 148 5.25 18.80 13.72
N GLN A 149 4.48 18.06 14.49
CA GLN A 149 3.37 18.59 15.27
C GLN A 149 3.90 19.29 16.54
N ARG A 150 4.62 20.38 16.37
CA ARG A 150 5.19 21.18 17.46
C ARG A 150 4.80 22.65 17.34
N GLY A 151 4.80 23.37 18.46
CA GLY A 151 4.37 24.78 18.51
C GLY A 151 2.85 24.92 18.33
N GLY A 152 2.39 26.15 18.11
CA GLY A 152 0.98 26.48 17.95
C GLY A 152 0.27 26.77 19.27
N ASP A 153 -1.06 26.86 19.20
CA ASP A 153 -1.93 27.11 20.35
C ASP A 153 -2.05 25.85 21.22
N GLU A 154 -1.69 25.96 22.48
CA GLU A 154 -1.73 24.84 23.45
C GLU A 154 -3.16 24.36 23.76
N SER A 155 -4.16 25.20 23.55
CA SER A 155 -5.57 24.82 23.71
C SER A 155 -6.08 23.86 22.62
N ILE A 156 -5.35 23.75 21.50
CA ILE A 156 -5.72 22.89 20.38
C ILE A 156 -4.96 21.55 20.46
N ALA A 157 -5.65 20.49 20.86
CA ALA A 157 -5.11 19.15 20.89
C ALA A 157 -4.60 18.73 19.50
N LYS A 158 -3.38 18.19 19.45
CA LYS A 158 -2.76 17.67 18.24
C LYS A 158 -3.15 16.22 18.05
N ARG A 159 -3.53 15.85 16.82
CA ARG A 159 -4.05 14.51 16.49
C ARG A 159 -3.25 13.86 15.37
N LEU A 160 -2.96 12.57 15.53
CA LEU A 160 -2.51 11.67 14.46
C LEU A 160 -3.64 10.69 14.16
N THR A 161 -4.15 10.71 12.94
CA THR A 161 -5.20 9.78 12.50
C THR A 161 -4.61 8.80 11.49
N LEU A 162 -4.75 7.51 11.75
CA LEU A 162 -4.38 6.43 10.84
C LEU A 162 -5.65 5.74 10.34
N SER A 163 -5.81 5.62 9.02
CA SER A 163 -6.90 4.87 8.40
C SER A 163 -6.34 3.79 7.49
N PHE A 164 -6.88 2.56 7.62
CA PHE A 164 -6.37 1.41 6.86
C PHE A 164 -7.29 0.18 6.94
N ASN A 165 -7.00 -0.79 6.05
CA ASN A 165 -7.49 -2.16 6.19
C ASN A 165 -6.45 -2.99 6.96
N PRO A 166 -6.86 -3.84 7.93
CA PRO A 166 -5.93 -4.53 8.85
C PRO A 166 -5.30 -5.76 8.20
N ILE A 167 -4.31 -5.56 7.33
CA ILE A 167 -3.76 -6.59 6.46
C ILE A 167 -3.08 -7.72 7.27
N LEU A 168 -2.18 -7.37 8.21
CA LEU A 168 -1.39 -8.35 8.97
C LEU A 168 -1.16 -7.90 10.42
N GLN A 169 -1.31 -8.80 11.36
CA GLN A 169 -0.98 -8.58 12.78
C GLN A 169 0.53 -8.35 13.00
N SER A 170 1.41 -8.81 12.10
CA SER A 170 2.85 -8.55 12.20
C SER A 170 3.25 -7.12 11.83
N HIS A 171 2.32 -6.27 11.44
CA HIS A 171 2.58 -4.88 11.09
C HIS A 171 2.86 -4.04 12.35
N TRP A 172 3.76 -3.02 12.26
CA TRP A 172 4.12 -2.15 13.39
C TRP A 172 2.94 -1.45 14.05
N ILE A 173 1.86 -1.17 13.30
CA ILE A 173 0.63 -0.57 13.84
C ILE A 173 -0.03 -1.51 14.86
N TYR A 174 -0.07 -2.82 14.58
CA TYR A 174 -0.63 -3.78 15.51
C TYR A 174 0.18 -3.84 16.80
N GLU A 175 1.49 -3.95 16.69
CA GLU A 175 2.40 -4.02 17.83
C GLU A 175 2.32 -2.76 18.72
N GLU A 176 2.16 -1.58 18.10
CA GLU A 176 2.18 -0.30 18.83
C GLU A 176 0.82 0.05 19.44
N TYR A 177 -0.29 -0.25 18.77
CA TYR A 177 -1.61 0.24 19.19
C TYR A 177 -2.60 -0.84 19.60
N PHE A 178 -2.37 -2.10 19.24
CA PHE A 178 -3.34 -3.17 19.45
C PHE A 178 -2.88 -4.25 20.42
N LYS A 179 -1.59 -4.36 20.71
CA LYS A 179 -1.05 -5.41 21.56
C LYS A 179 -1.74 -5.53 22.92
N ASP A 180 -2.06 -4.38 23.53
CA ASP A 180 -2.67 -4.32 24.85
C ASP A 180 -4.20 -4.16 24.83
N VAL A 181 -4.79 -3.99 23.62
CA VAL A 181 -6.23 -3.73 23.44
C VAL A 181 -6.83 -4.58 22.30
N ALA A 182 -6.21 -5.70 21.99
CA ALA A 182 -6.40 -6.49 20.78
C ALA A 182 -7.87 -6.85 20.43
N ASP A 183 -8.72 -7.08 21.41
CA ASP A 183 -10.08 -7.55 21.18
C ASP A 183 -11.15 -6.45 21.26
N GLN A 184 -10.72 -5.18 21.36
CA GLN A 184 -11.65 -4.06 21.46
C GLN A 184 -11.90 -3.41 20.09
N GLU A 185 -13.14 -3.44 19.64
CA GLU A 185 -13.56 -2.81 18.39
C GLU A 185 -13.76 -1.29 18.51
N ASN A 186 -14.01 -0.81 19.73
CA ASN A 186 -14.15 0.61 20.07
C ASN A 186 -13.48 0.87 21.41
N TYR A 187 -12.37 1.61 21.37
CA TYR A 187 -11.57 1.93 22.54
C TYR A 187 -11.22 3.42 22.53
N GLN A 188 -11.32 4.08 23.66
CA GLN A 188 -11.03 5.51 23.74
C GLN A 188 -10.45 5.92 25.09
N THR A 189 -9.31 6.61 25.02
CA THR A 189 -8.65 7.35 26.11
C THR A 189 -8.21 8.72 25.61
N ASP A 190 -7.61 9.53 26.45
CA ASP A 190 -7.05 10.83 26.04
C ASP A 190 -5.88 10.67 25.03
N THR A 191 -5.17 9.55 25.11
CA THR A 191 -3.99 9.31 24.28
C THR A 191 -4.26 8.46 23.05
N LEU A 192 -5.20 7.54 23.12
CA LEU A 192 -5.50 6.56 22.06
C LEU A 192 -7.00 6.38 21.87
N SER A 193 -7.44 6.42 20.63
CA SER A 193 -8.77 6.00 20.21
C SER A 193 -8.66 5.00 19.06
N ILE A 194 -9.37 3.88 19.17
CA ILE A 194 -9.45 2.84 18.15
C ILE A 194 -10.92 2.66 17.81
N LEU A 195 -11.24 2.73 16.51
CA LEU A 195 -12.56 2.45 15.99
C LEU A 195 -12.45 1.46 14.84
N LYS A 196 -13.05 0.29 14.99
CA LYS A 196 -13.23 -0.69 13.93
C LYS A 196 -14.55 -0.47 13.20
N THR A 197 -14.50 -0.48 11.87
CA THR A 197 -15.69 -0.37 11.04
C THR A 197 -15.63 -1.32 9.85
N TRP A 198 -16.80 -1.81 9.41
CA TRP A 198 -16.94 -2.60 8.19
C TRP A 198 -18.23 -2.24 7.47
N TYR A 199 -18.55 -2.88 6.37
CA TYR A 199 -19.63 -2.49 5.46
C TYR A 199 -21.00 -2.27 6.13
N ILE A 200 -21.35 -3.04 7.18
CA ILE A 200 -22.65 -2.88 7.88
C ILE A 200 -22.83 -1.52 8.54
N HIS A 201 -21.73 -0.81 8.82
CA HIS A 201 -21.75 0.54 9.38
C HIS A 201 -21.99 1.63 8.33
N ASN A 202 -21.97 1.28 7.03
CA ASN A 202 -22.15 2.22 5.94
C ASN A 202 -23.55 2.14 5.34
N ARG A 203 -24.43 3.02 5.79
CA ARG A 203 -25.81 3.10 5.33
C ARG A 203 -25.98 3.58 3.89
N PHE A 204 -24.92 4.03 3.23
CA PHE A 204 -24.97 4.54 1.85
C PHE A 204 -24.67 3.45 0.81
N LEU A 205 -24.40 2.22 1.23
CA LEU A 205 -24.20 1.10 0.32
C LEU A 205 -25.52 0.63 -0.29
N THR A 206 -25.45 0.27 -1.56
CA THR A 206 -26.57 -0.41 -2.23
C THR A 206 -26.62 -1.89 -1.85
N ALA A 207 -27.74 -2.54 -2.12
CA ALA A 207 -27.86 -3.99 -1.91
C ALA A 207 -26.86 -4.80 -2.77
N ASP A 208 -26.48 -4.27 -3.93
CA ASP A 208 -25.49 -4.90 -4.82
C ASP A 208 -24.09 -4.80 -4.23
N ASP A 209 -23.70 -3.61 -3.71
CA ASP A 209 -22.42 -3.43 -3.02
C ASP A 209 -22.25 -4.40 -1.85
N ILE A 210 -23.32 -4.55 -1.05
CA ILE A 210 -23.31 -5.47 0.11
C ILE A 210 -23.17 -6.91 -0.35
N ARG A 211 -23.92 -7.31 -1.37
CA ARG A 211 -23.88 -8.67 -1.92
C ARG A 211 -22.50 -9.02 -2.45
N ASP A 212 -21.83 -8.08 -3.14
CA ASP A 212 -20.50 -8.29 -3.67
C ASP A 212 -19.46 -8.49 -2.55
N LEU A 213 -19.56 -7.73 -1.46
CA LEU A 213 -18.71 -7.89 -0.29
C LEU A 213 -18.96 -9.23 0.44
N GLU A 214 -20.23 -9.64 0.60
CA GLU A 214 -20.58 -10.88 1.28
C GLU A 214 -20.27 -12.13 0.46
N ASN A 215 -20.25 -12.02 -0.86
CA ASN A 215 -19.92 -13.12 -1.78
C ASN A 215 -18.40 -13.31 -2.00
N GLU A 216 -17.52 -12.56 -1.32
CA GLU A 216 -16.08 -12.80 -1.39
C GLU A 216 -15.77 -14.24 -0.92
N LYS A 217 -15.21 -15.04 -1.83
CA LYS A 217 -14.95 -16.46 -1.61
C LYS A 217 -13.61 -16.75 -0.95
N ASP A 218 -12.67 -15.82 -1.06
CA ASP A 218 -11.39 -15.98 -0.40
C ASP A 218 -11.50 -15.68 1.09
N PRO A 219 -11.27 -16.64 2.00
CA PRO A 219 -11.44 -16.45 3.44
C PRO A 219 -10.58 -15.31 4.00
N TYR A 220 -9.36 -15.12 3.49
CA TYR A 220 -8.50 -14.02 3.94
C TYR A 220 -9.07 -12.66 3.49
N TYR A 221 -9.45 -12.53 2.21
CA TYR A 221 -10.03 -11.30 1.69
C TYR A 221 -11.36 -10.98 2.38
N HIS A 222 -12.22 -11.98 2.58
CA HIS A 222 -13.47 -11.82 3.33
C HIS A 222 -13.17 -11.36 4.77
N ASN A 223 -12.24 -12.01 5.45
CA ASN A 223 -11.88 -11.66 6.84
C ASN A 223 -11.33 -10.23 6.95
N VAL A 224 -10.43 -9.83 6.06
CA VAL A 224 -9.74 -8.53 6.14
C VAL A 224 -10.59 -7.41 5.53
N TYR A 225 -11.08 -7.61 4.30
CA TYR A 225 -11.69 -6.52 3.54
C TYR A 225 -13.21 -6.44 3.70
N THR A 226 -13.89 -7.55 3.99
CA THR A 226 -15.33 -7.52 4.29
C THR A 226 -15.57 -7.29 5.78
N LEU A 227 -15.00 -8.12 6.64
CA LEU A 227 -15.25 -8.07 8.09
C LEU A 227 -14.33 -7.09 8.84
N GLY A 228 -13.23 -6.63 8.22
CA GLY A 228 -12.30 -5.70 8.85
C GLY A 228 -11.51 -6.28 10.02
N ASN A 229 -11.31 -7.59 10.04
CA ASN A 229 -10.48 -8.25 11.03
C ASN A 229 -9.01 -8.23 10.62
N TRP A 230 -8.12 -8.28 11.61
CA TRP A 230 -6.71 -8.44 11.34
C TRP A 230 -6.43 -9.75 10.60
N GLY A 231 -5.67 -9.63 9.50
CA GLY A 231 -5.18 -10.80 8.79
C GLY A 231 -4.20 -11.59 9.66
N VAL A 232 -4.45 -12.87 9.79
CA VAL A 232 -3.54 -13.80 10.45
C VAL A 232 -2.70 -14.46 9.37
N LEU A 233 -1.41 -14.63 9.59
CA LEU A 233 -0.54 -15.43 8.75
C LEU A 233 -0.99 -16.90 8.79
N GLY A 234 -2.05 -17.22 8.04
CA GLY A 234 -2.49 -18.58 7.81
C GLY A 234 -1.51 -19.32 6.89
N ASN A 235 -2.00 -20.00 5.88
CA ASN A 235 -1.22 -20.77 4.91
C ASN A 235 -0.40 -19.89 3.93
N VAL A 236 0.19 -18.76 4.41
CA VAL A 236 1.06 -17.89 3.61
C VAL A 236 2.31 -18.64 3.20
N ILE A 237 2.66 -18.53 1.92
CA ILE A 237 3.77 -19.25 1.30
C ILE A 237 5.12 -18.69 1.77
N PHE A 238 5.29 -17.35 1.77
CA PHE A 238 6.56 -16.72 2.09
C PHE A 238 6.53 -16.08 3.49
N LYS A 239 7.36 -16.59 4.39
CA LYS A 239 7.58 -16.06 5.75
C LYS A 239 9.03 -15.59 5.96
N ASN A 240 9.85 -15.73 4.94
CA ASN A 240 11.31 -15.58 4.92
C ASN A 240 11.73 -14.23 4.33
N TRP A 241 10.93 -13.18 4.56
CA TRP A 241 11.24 -11.85 4.06
C TRP A 241 11.17 -10.77 5.16
N LYS A 242 11.85 -9.64 4.90
CA LYS A 242 11.82 -8.44 5.73
C LYS A 242 11.97 -7.21 4.85
N THR A 243 11.58 -6.05 5.39
CA THR A 243 11.83 -4.74 4.76
C THR A 243 13.08 -4.10 5.32
N ASP A 244 13.78 -3.33 4.49
CA ASP A 244 14.93 -2.52 4.89
C ASP A 244 15.05 -1.30 3.95
N ASP A 245 15.83 -0.29 4.33
CA ASP A 245 16.22 0.79 3.41
C ASP A 245 17.49 0.37 2.67
N LEU A 246 17.35 0.01 1.40
CA LEU A 246 18.47 -0.43 0.56
C LEU A 246 19.16 0.73 -0.18
N LEU A 247 18.67 1.97 -0.06
CA LEU A 247 19.25 3.11 -0.74
C LEU A 247 20.74 3.33 -0.39
N PRO A 248 21.17 3.23 0.88
CA PRO A 248 22.56 3.44 1.26
C PRO A 248 23.54 2.40 0.70
N VAL A 249 23.04 1.21 0.34
CA VAL A 249 23.86 0.09 -0.15
C VAL A 249 23.62 -0.22 -1.63
N ARG A 250 22.80 0.58 -2.32
CA ARG A 250 22.35 0.30 -3.69
C ARG A 250 23.51 0.11 -4.68
N ASP A 251 24.56 0.90 -4.57
CA ASP A 251 25.75 0.83 -5.44
C ASP A 251 26.58 -0.44 -5.24
N GLN A 252 26.38 -1.14 -4.14
CA GLN A 252 27.05 -2.41 -3.83
C GLN A 252 26.27 -3.62 -4.39
N LEU A 253 25.02 -3.41 -4.84
CA LEU A 253 24.15 -4.45 -5.37
C LEU A 253 24.48 -4.70 -6.85
N THR A 254 25.46 -5.55 -7.13
CA THR A 254 26.05 -5.73 -8.48
C THR A 254 25.62 -7.02 -9.20
N ASN A 255 25.20 -8.08 -8.47
CA ASN A 255 24.74 -9.33 -9.07
C ASN A 255 23.24 -9.27 -9.36
N HIS A 256 22.88 -8.58 -10.44
CA HIS A 256 21.50 -8.30 -10.78
C HIS A 256 20.77 -9.52 -11.35
N LYS A 257 19.56 -9.76 -10.86
CA LYS A 257 18.58 -10.70 -11.40
C LYS A 257 17.27 -9.95 -11.60
N ILE A 258 16.72 -9.98 -12.81
CA ILE A 258 15.61 -9.13 -13.21
C ILE A 258 14.55 -10.00 -13.88
N GLY A 259 13.32 -9.91 -13.43
CA GLY A 259 12.18 -10.63 -13.99
C GLY A 259 11.04 -9.71 -14.38
N LEU A 260 10.29 -10.10 -15.40
CA LEU A 260 9.12 -9.39 -15.90
C LEU A 260 7.96 -10.35 -16.13
N ASP A 261 6.83 -10.05 -15.51
CA ASP A 261 5.54 -10.62 -15.82
C ASP A 261 4.74 -9.63 -16.67
N PHE A 262 4.16 -10.09 -17.78
CA PHE A 262 3.41 -9.21 -18.67
C PHE A 262 1.98 -9.02 -18.19
N GLY A 263 1.47 -7.82 -18.31
CA GLY A 263 0.08 -7.46 -18.08
C GLY A 263 -0.32 -6.28 -18.95
N PHE A 264 -1.64 -6.08 -19.16
CA PHE A 264 -2.12 -4.97 -19.96
C PHE A 264 -3.38 -4.32 -19.38
N SER A 265 -4.55 -4.96 -19.46
CA SER A 265 -5.82 -4.31 -19.13
C SER A 265 -6.17 -4.41 -17.64
N SER A 266 -6.39 -5.62 -17.14
CA SER A 266 -6.73 -5.91 -15.73
C SER A 266 -5.48 -6.20 -14.90
N ASP A 267 -4.49 -6.83 -15.52
CA ASP A 267 -3.27 -7.27 -14.87
C ASP A 267 -2.13 -6.27 -15.10
N PRO A 268 -1.34 -5.95 -14.09
CA PRO A 268 -0.21 -5.05 -14.23
C PRO A 268 0.95 -5.70 -14.97
N ALA A 269 1.68 -4.92 -15.77
CA ALA A 269 3.05 -5.27 -16.11
C ALA A 269 3.90 -5.16 -14.84
N ALA A 270 4.49 -6.27 -14.40
CA ALA A 270 5.20 -6.38 -13.15
C ALA A 270 6.68 -6.70 -13.37
N LEU A 271 7.55 -5.70 -13.14
CA LEU A 271 9.01 -5.86 -13.17
C LEU A 271 9.54 -5.91 -11.75
N ILE A 272 10.44 -6.83 -11.50
CA ILE A 272 11.23 -6.88 -10.27
C ILE A 272 12.72 -6.78 -10.58
N VAL A 273 13.42 -5.90 -9.86
CA VAL A 273 14.87 -5.73 -9.99
C VAL A 273 15.53 -6.12 -8.68
N THR A 274 16.41 -7.11 -8.74
CA THR A 274 16.98 -7.70 -7.54
C THR A 274 18.51 -7.84 -7.64
N HIS A 275 19.14 -8.02 -6.47
CA HIS A 275 20.51 -8.47 -6.32
C HIS A 275 20.52 -9.79 -5.56
N TYR A 276 21.36 -10.73 -5.96
CA TYR A 276 21.51 -12.01 -5.30
C TYR A 276 22.87 -12.16 -4.62
N ASP A 277 22.87 -12.18 -3.30
CA ASP A 277 24.01 -12.62 -2.50
C ASP A 277 23.94 -14.14 -2.32
N LYS A 278 24.65 -14.85 -3.20
CA LYS A 278 24.65 -16.32 -3.22
C LYS A 278 25.32 -16.90 -1.97
N ALA A 279 26.30 -16.22 -1.40
CA ALA A 279 27.03 -16.68 -0.21
C ALA A 279 26.12 -16.73 1.02
N HIS A 280 25.26 -15.72 1.18
CA HIS A 280 24.34 -15.61 2.30
C HIS A 280 22.91 -16.06 1.96
N LYS A 281 22.68 -16.58 0.74
CA LYS A 281 21.36 -16.96 0.23
C LYS A 281 20.33 -15.83 0.41
N THR A 282 20.72 -14.59 0.09
CA THR A 282 19.90 -13.41 0.32
C THR A 282 19.59 -12.74 -1.01
N ILE A 283 18.30 -12.48 -1.23
CA ILE A 283 17.76 -11.73 -2.36
C ILE A 283 17.42 -10.32 -1.86
N TYR A 284 18.00 -9.30 -2.46
CA TYR A 284 17.67 -7.90 -2.20
C TYR A 284 16.81 -7.37 -3.33
N VAL A 285 15.53 -7.09 -3.05
CA VAL A 285 14.60 -6.45 -3.99
C VAL A 285 14.70 -4.95 -3.81
N TYR A 286 15.24 -4.23 -4.78
CA TYR A 286 15.55 -2.81 -4.60
C TYR A 286 14.86 -1.87 -5.62
N ASP A 287 14.16 -2.42 -6.62
CA ASP A 287 13.30 -1.65 -7.51
C ASP A 287 12.18 -2.53 -8.09
N GLU A 288 11.03 -1.91 -8.40
CA GLU A 288 9.88 -2.57 -9.01
C GLU A 288 9.17 -1.65 -10.01
N LEU A 289 8.44 -2.24 -10.97
CA LEU A 289 7.38 -1.59 -11.74
C LEU A 289 6.11 -2.41 -11.54
N TYR A 290 4.98 -1.74 -11.34
CA TYR A 290 3.67 -2.39 -11.18
C TYR A 290 2.60 -1.47 -11.73
N GLU A 291 2.27 -1.63 -13.00
CA GLU A 291 1.40 -0.68 -13.69
C GLU A 291 0.57 -1.35 -14.78
N THR A 292 -0.71 -1.00 -14.87
CA THR A 292 -1.64 -1.47 -15.91
C THR A 292 -1.68 -0.53 -17.11
N GLY A 293 -2.11 -1.04 -18.26
CA GLY A 293 -2.33 -0.23 -19.46
C GLY A 293 -1.07 0.18 -20.21
N LEU A 294 0.10 -0.42 -19.90
CA LEU A 294 1.34 -0.15 -20.62
C LEU A 294 1.37 -0.90 -21.94
N THR A 295 1.55 -0.18 -23.05
CA THR A 295 1.91 -0.78 -24.34
C THR A 295 3.37 -1.19 -24.35
N ASN A 296 3.77 -2.16 -25.19
CA ASN A 296 5.12 -2.70 -25.20
C ASN A 296 6.21 -1.66 -25.55
N ASP A 297 5.90 -0.62 -26.31
CA ASP A 297 6.80 0.49 -26.60
C ASP A 297 7.04 1.40 -25.39
N VAL A 298 5.97 1.72 -24.63
CA VAL A 298 6.06 2.47 -23.38
C VAL A 298 6.79 1.65 -22.33
N LEU A 299 6.44 0.38 -22.17
CA LEU A 299 7.13 -0.55 -21.27
C LEU A 299 8.62 -0.64 -21.59
N ALA A 300 8.99 -0.78 -22.88
CA ALA A 300 10.38 -0.83 -23.30
C ALA A 300 11.17 0.45 -22.93
N THR A 301 10.51 1.61 -22.99
CA THR A 301 11.14 2.89 -22.59
C THR A 301 11.43 2.90 -21.11
N ILE A 302 10.44 2.52 -20.27
CA ILE A 302 10.61 2.44 -18.81
C ILE A 302 11.69 1.40 -18.44
N LEU A 303 11.66 0.22 -19.10
CA LEU A 303 12.65 -0.84 -18.86
C LEU A 303 14.07 -0.37 -19.14
N LYS A 304 14.32 0.34 -20.24
CA LYS A 304 15.66 0.85 -20.57
C LYS A 304 16.21 1.80 -19.51
N GLU A 305 15.37 2.59 -18.88
CA GLU A 305 15.77 3.48 -17.78
C GLU A 305 16.07 2.69 -16.49
N LYS A 306 15.22 1.69 -16.15
CA LYS A 306 15.35 0.93 -14.91
C LYS A 306 16.42 -0.15 -14.94
N VAL A 307 16.58 -0.83 -16.07
CA VAL A 307 17.46 -2.01 -16.15
C VAL A 307 18.71 -1.75 -16.99
N GLU A 308 18.81 -0.59 -17.64
CA GLU A 308 19.90 -0.25 -18.55
C GLU A 308 20.06 -1.32 -19.67
N ARG A 309 21.23 -1.97 -19.78
CA ARG A 309 21.49 -3.06 -20.73
C ARG A 309 21.51 -4.44 -20.09
N ARG A 310 20.94 -4.59 -18.91
CA ARG A 310 20.90 -5.89 -18.20
C ARG A 310 19.82 -6.80 -18.78
N PRO A 311 20.02 -8.12 -18.76
CA PRO A 311 19.02 -9.06 -19.23
C PRO A 311 17.78 -9.07 -18.32
N VAL A 312 16.60 -9.14 -18.92
CA VAL A 312 15.31 -9.26 -18.25
C VAL A 312 14.69 -10.60 -18.63
N VAL A 313 14.44 -11.46 -17.67
CA VAL A 313 13.78 -12.74 -17.89
C VAL A 313 12.27 -12.54 -17.85
N CYS A 314 11.60 -12.77 -18.96
CA CYS A 314 10.19 -12.48 -19.17
C CYS A 314 9.34 -13.74 -19.21
N ASP A 315 8.06 -13.62 -18.87
CA ASP A 315 7.12 -14.73 -19.08
C ASP A 315 7.18 -15.23 -20.54
N SER A 316 7.47 -16.53 -20.71
CA SER A 316 7.58 -17.16 -22.02
C SER A 316 6.23 -17.45 -22.70
N ALA A 317 5.10 -17.23 -22.01
CA ALA A 317 3.76 -17.30 -22.61
C ALA A 317 3.50 -16.16 -23.61
N GLU A 318 4.28 -15.06 -23.53
CA GLU A 318 4.14 -13.86 -24.35
C GLU A 318 5.30 -13.67 -25.35
N PRO A 319 5.51 -14.58 -26.32
CA PRO A 319 6.65 -14.52 -27.22
C PRO A 319 6.63 -13.30 -28.16
N LYS A 320 5.45 -12.77 -28.48
CA LYS A 320 5.31 -11.54 -29.28
C LYS A 320 5.80 -10.33 -28.50
N SER A 321 5.37 -10.17 -27.26
CA SER A 321 5.78 -9.08 -26.37
C SER A 321 7.30 -9.11 -26.14
N ILE A 322 7.88 -10.28 -25.95
CA ILE A 322 9.35 -10.46 -25.84
C ILE A 322 10.05 -9.97 -27.13
N GLN A 323 9.52 -10.32 -28.30
CA GLN A 323 10.10 -9.92 -29.59
C GLN A 323 10.00 -8.40 -29.79
N GLU A 324 8.88 -7.79 -29.45
CA GLU A 324 8.68 -6.34 -29.51
C GLU A 324 9.65 -5.60 -28.58
N LEU A 325 9.80 -6.04 -27.32
CA LEU A 325 10.78 -5.47 -26.39
C LEU A 325 12.22 -5.53 -26.94
N ARG A 326 12.59 -6.66 -27.59
CA ARG A 326 13.90 -6.80 -28.27
C ARG A 326 14.03 -5.83 -29.42
N GLY A 327 12.96 -5.63 -30.21
CA GLY A 327 12.92 -4.64 -31.28
C GLY A 327 13.15 -3.22 -30.80
N HIS A 328 12.73 -2.92 -29.57
CA HIS A 328 12.97 -1.65 -28.89
C HIS A 328 14.32 -1.59 -28.12
N GLY A 329 15.17 -2.62 -28.23
CA GLY A 329 16.51 -2.63 -27.65
C GLY A 329 16.60 -3.09 -26.21
N VAL A 330 15.57 -3.71 -25.64
CA VAL A 330 15.61 -4.39 -24.34
C VAL A 330 16.20 -5.78 -24.50
N LEU A 331 17.11 -6.21 -23.62
CA LEU A 331 17.64 -7.56 -23.62
C LEU A 331 16.65 -8.52 -22.90
N ALA A 332 15.50 -8.75 -23.54
CA ALA A 332 14.45 -9.61 -23.02
C ALA A 332 14.73 -11.08 -23.34
N LEU A 333 14.69 -11.95 -22.33
CA LEU A 333 14.92 -13.38 -22.42
C LEU A 333 13.64 -14.14 -22.01
N PRO A 334 13.23 -15.20 -22.71
CA PRO A 334 12.07 -15.98 -22.28
C PRO A 334 12.44 -16.85 -21.08
N ALA A 335 11.57 -16.92 -20.09
CA ALA A 335 11.66 -17.83 -18.98
C ALA A 335 11.54 -19.30 -19.44
N ARG A 336 12.26 -20.21 -18.78
CA ARG A 336 12.21 -21.65 -19.07
C ARG A 336 11.09 -22.28 -18.24
N LYS A 337 9.94 -22.51 -18.84
CA LYS A 337 8.84 -23.20 -18.18
C LYS A 337 9.00 -24.72 -18.28
N GLY A 338 9.02 -25.38 -17.12
CA GLY A 338 8.97 -26.85 -17.03
C GLY A 338 7.73 -27.30 -16.26
N LYS A 339 7.44 -28.60 -16.29
CA LYS A 339 6.41 -29.20 -15.44
C LYS A 339 6.75 -28.90 -13.98
N ASP A 340 5.77 -28.41 -13.20
CA ASP A 340 5.91 -28.04 -11.79
C ASP A 340 6.88 -26.87 -11.50
N SER A 341 7.27 -26.07 -12.54
CA SER A 341 8.20 -24.93 -12.36
C SER A 341 7.73 -23.89 -11.34
N VAL A 342 6.41 -23.73 -11.18
CA VAL A 342 5.82 -22.82 -10.16
C VAL A 342 6.18 -23.31 -8.76
N LEU A 343 5.92 -24.57 -8.46
CA LEU A 343 6.16 -25.16 -7.14
C LEU A 343 7.65 -25.20 -6.79
N TYR A 344 8.49 -25.58 -7.75
CA TYR A 344 9.96 -25.58 -7.56
C TYR A 344 10.50 -24.17 -7.33
N GLY A 345 10.04 -23.19 -8.10
CA GLY A 345 10.44 -21.80 -7.91
C GLY A 345 10.04 -21.26 -6.53
N ILE A 346 8.82 -21.57 -6.08
CA ILE A 346 8.35 -21.23 -4.73
C ILE A 346 9.24 -21.88 -3.65
N GLN A 347 9.48 -23.20 -3.75
CA GLN A 347 10.29 -23.93 -2.78
C GLN A 347 11.73 -23.41 -2.72
N TRP A 348 12.29 -23.01 -3.87
CA TRP A 348 13.63 -22.44 -3.90
C TRP A 348 13.65 -21.06 -3.23
N LEU A 349 12.67 -20.18 -3.54
CA LEU A 349 12.54 -18.85 -2.92
C LEU A 349 12.32 -18.94 -1.40
N GLN A 350 11.59 -19.94 -0.92
CA GLN A 350 11.41 -20.19 0.52
C GLN A 350 12.71 -20.50 1.26
N GLN A 351 13.74 -20.98 0.55
CA GLN A 351 15.06 -21.27 1.13
C GLN A 351 16.01 -20.07 1.15
N GLN A 352 15.59 -18.93 0.59
CA GLN A 352 16.36 -17.68 0.59
C GLN A 352 15.87 -16.77 1.71
N THR A 353 16.68 -15.77 2.08
CA THR A 353 16.20 -14.59 2.81
C THR A 353 15.86 -13.51 1.79
N ILE A 354 14.67 -12.94 1.84
CA ILE A 354 14.26 -11.88 0.92
C ILE A 354 14.23 -10.55 1.69
N VAL A 355 15.08 -9.61 1.28
CA VAL A 355 15.14 -8.25 1.84
C VAL A 355 14.52 -7.31 0.80
N ILE A 356 13.45 -6.63 1.17
CA ILE A 356 12.67 -5.79 0.27
C ILE A 356 12.92 -4.34 0.65
N ASP A 357 13.32 -3.52 -0.32
CA ASP A 357 13.41 -2.09 -0.12
C ASP A 357 12.05 -1.52 0.30
N SER A 358 12.04 -0.63 1.28
CA SER A 358 10.82 -0.02 1.81
C SER A 358 9.94 0.66 0.74
N ARG A 359 10.53 1.03 -0.41
CA ARG A 359 9.84 1.61 -1.57
C ARG A 359 9.16 0.59 -2.48
N CYS A 360 9.54 -0.70 -2.40
CA CYS A 360 8.94 -1.81 -3.16
C CYS A 360 7.67 -2.32 -2.47
N ILE A 361 6.62 -1.50 -2.50
CA ILE A 361 5.38 -1.71 -1.75
C ILE A 361 4.57 -2.86 -2.33
N ASN A 362 4.52 -2.97 -3.67
CA ASN A 362 3.72 -3.99 -4.33
C ASN A 362 4.33 -5.39 -4.10
N THR A 363 5.67 -5.53 -4.17
CA THR A 363 6.36 -6.78 -3.82
C THR A 363 6.06 -7.21 -2.39
N ARG A 364 6.12 -6.27 -1.44
CA ARG A 364 5.78 -6.55 -0.04
C ARG A 364 4.33 -7.01 0.10
N ASN A 365 3.39 -6.34 -0.57
CA ASN A 365 1.97 -6.67 -0.50
C ASN A 365 1.70 -8.06 -1.07
N GLU A 366 2.25 -8.40 -2.24
CA GLU A 366 2.07 -9.73 -2.83
C GLU A 366 2.68 -10.83 -1.95
N LEU A 367 3.94 -10.69 -1.51
CA LEU A 367 4.58 -11.71 -0.65
C LEU A 367 3.85 -11.91 0.68
N SER A 368 3.26 -10.86 1.23
CA SER A 368 2.49 -10.93 2.48
C SER A 368 1.16 -11.65 2.34
N GLN A 369 0.59 -11.71 1.14
CA GLN A 369 -0.75 -12.23 0.87
C GLN A 369 -0.75 -13.54 0.08
N TYR A 370 0.39 -13.92 -0.52
CA TYR A 370 0.48 -15.11 -1.35
C TYR A 370 0.42 -16.38 -0.50
N LYS A 371 -0.59 -17.20 -0.73
CA LYS A 371 -0.89 -18.36 0.12
C LYS A 371 -1.21 -19.61 -0.68
N TRP A 372 -1.16 -20.75 -0.01
CA TRP A 372 -1.65 -22.00 -0.55
C TRP A 372 -3.18 -21.99 -0.62
N LYS A 373 -3.75 -22.62 -1.64
CA LYS A 373 -5.19 -22.92 -1.68
C LYS A 373 -5.54 -23.83 -0.49
N GLU A 374 -6.78 -23.72 -0.05
CA GLU A 374 -7.30 -24.52 1.06
C GLU A 374 -8.38 -25.49 0.53
N ASP A 375 -8.44 -26.68 1.13
CA ASP A 375 -9.58 -27.59 0.93
C ASP A 375 -10.82 -27.10 1.71
N ALA A 376 -11.95 -27.80 1.55
CA ALA A 376 -13.19 -27.47 2.26
C ALA A 376 -13.10 -27.57 3.80
N ALA A 377 -12.05 -28.20 4.32
CA ALA A 377 -11.76 -28.32 5.76
C ALA A 377 -10.74 -27.30 6.25
N GLY A 378 -10.22 -26.39 5.36
CA GLY A 378 -9.24 -25.37 5.70
C GLY A 378 -7.78 -25.85 5.68
N ASN A 379 -7.50 -27.07 5.18
CA ASN A 379 -6.13 -27.55 5.07
C ASN A 379 -5.46 -27.02 3.81
N ALA A 380 -4.18 -26.64 3.93
CA ALA A 380 -3.40 -26.17 2.80
C ALA A 380 -3.18 -27.26 1.76
N LEU A 381 -3.52 -26.96 0.51
CA LEU A 381 -3.17 -27.77 -0.65
C LEU A 381 -1.83 -27.28 -1.22
N PRO A 382 -1.00 -28.15 -1.81
CA PRO A 382 0.28 -27.76 -2.40
C PRO A 382 0.07 -27.05 -3.77
N VAL A 383 -0.88 -26.17 -3.83
CA VAL A 383 -1.25 -25.37 -5.01
C VAL A 383 -1.39 -23.91 -4.54
N PRO A 384 -0.60 -22.97 -5.07
CA PRO A 384 -0.75 -21.57 -4.69
C PRO A 384 -2.04 -20.96 -5.26
N ILE A 385 -2.51 -19.88 -4.65
CA ILE A 385 -3.58 -19.05 -5.26
C ILE A 385 -3.04 -18.42 -6.54
N ASP A 386 -3.93 -18.23 -7.51
CA ASP A 386 -3.63 -17.57 -8.79
C ASP A 386 -4.26 -16.17 -8.79
N ARG A 387 -3.74 -15.30 -7.92
CA ARG A 387 -4.26 -13.95 -7.73
C ARG A 387 -3.21 -13.08 -7.06
N ASN A 388 -3.00 -11.85 -7.57
CA ASN A 388 -2.06 -10.86 -7.03
C ASN A 388 -0.66 -11.46 -6.82
N ASN A 389 -0.12 -12.13 -7.86
CA ASN A 389 1.14 -12.84 -7.81
C ASN A 389 2.12 -12.43 -8.92
N HIS A 390 1.87 -11.29 -9.55
CA HIS A 390 2.62 -10.84 -10.73
C HIS A 390 4.10 -10.57 -10.45
N LEU A 391 4.41 -9.87 -9.34
CA LEU A 391 5.80 -9.66 -8.91
C LEU A 391 6.44 -10.94 -8.36
N ILE A 392 5.65 -11.84 -7.77
CA ILE A 392 6.13 -13.16 -7.35
C ILE A 392 6.47 -14.01 -8.57
N ASP A 393 5.68 -13.95 -9.62
CA ASP A 393 5.95 -14.65 -10.87
C ASP A 393 7.18 -14.05 -11.58
N ALA A 394 7.28 -12.72 -11.64
CA ALA A 394 8.47 -12.04 -12.10
C ALA A 394 9.73 -12.45 -11.28
N LEU A 395 9.60 -12.54 -9.95
CA LEU A 395 10.69 -13.01 -9.08
C LEU A 395 11.09 -14.46 -9.39
N ARG A 396 10.12 -15.36 -9.59
CA ARG A 396 10.40 -16.75 -10.00
C ARG A 396 11.13 -16.82 -11.34
N TYR A 397 10.73 -16.00 -12.33
CA TYR A 397 11.41 -15.94 -13.62
C TYR A 397 12.86 -15.45 -13.47
N ALA A 398 13.10 -14.43 -12.67
CA ALA A 398 14.43 -13.90 -12.41
C ALA A 398 15.42 -14.95 -11.86
N TYR A 399 14.90 -15.94 -11.15
CA TYR A 399 15.70 -16.96 -10.45
C TYR A 399 15.51 -18.38 -10.98
N GLU A 400 14.90 -18.57 -12.13
CA GLU A 400 14.67 -19.92 -12.68
C GLU A 400 15.95 -20.73 -12.87
N ASP A 401 17.03 -20.08 -13.33
CA ASP A 401 18.32 -20.76 -13.52
C ASP A 401 18.95 -21.26 -12.22
N GLU A 402 18.68 -20.58 -11.09
CA GLU A 402 19.13 -20.98 -9.76
C GLU A 402 18.24 -22.08 -9.13
N ALA A 403 16.95 -22.08 -9.49
CA ALA A 403 15.96 -23.04 -8.99
C ALA A 403 16.01 -24.40 -9.72
N ILE A 404 16.47 -24.44 -10.97
CA ILE A 404 16.59 -25.69 -11.74
C ILE A 404 17.72 -26.52 -11.13
N ARG A 405 17.43 -27.72 -10.65
CA ARG A 405 18.47 -28.71 -10.28
C ARG A 405 19.29 -29.01 -11.52
N PRO A 406 20.64 -28.96 -11.45
CA PRO A 406 21.46 -29.48 -12.54
C PRO A 406 21.08 -30.94 -12.77
N ALA A 407 20.74 -31.27 -14.03
CA ALA A 407 20.55 -32.68 -14.39
C ALA A 407 21.82 -33.43 -13.98
N VAL A 408 21.67 -34.47 -13.14
CA VAL A 408 22.78 -35.32 -12.77
C VAL A 408 23.29 -35.98 -14.05
N GLN A 409 24.42 -35.51 -14.59
CA GLN A 409 25.11 -36.18 -15.66
C GLN A 409 25.78 -37.42 -15.02
N VAL A 410 25.17 -38.56 -15.17
CA VAL A 410 25.82 -39.85 -14.90
C VAL A 410 26.84 -40.06 -16.02
N TYR A 411 28.10 -39.84 -15.73
CA TYR A 411 29.18 -40.27 -16.60
C TYR A 411 29.36 -41.78 -16.37
N ASP A 412 28.95 -42.61 -17.32
CA ASP A 412 29.41 -43.98 -17.37
C ASP A 412 30.92 -43.97 -17.57
N SER A 413 31.66 -44.33 -16.55
CA SER A 413 33.09 -44.57 -16.68
C SER A 413 33.25 -45.89 -17.46
N PRO A 414 33.93 -45.92 -18.60
CA PRO A 414 34.29 -47.18 -19.24
C PRO A 414 35.27 -47.92 -18.33
N ILE A 415 34.94 -49.16 -17.97
CA ILE A 415 35.79 -50.10 -17.29
C ILE A 415 36.89 -50.61 -18.24
#